data_207bef9d49ac9a5a815612e10aa281d7
#
_entry.id   207bef9d49ac9a5a815612e10aa281d7
#
_cell.length_a   1.000
_cell.length_b   1.000
_cell.length_c   1.000
_cell.angle_alpha   90.00
_cell.angle_beta   90.00
_cell.angle_gamma   90.00
#
_symmetry.space_group_name_H-M   'P 1'
#
loop_
_entity.id
_entity.type
_entity.pdbx_description
1 polymer ?
#
loop_
_entity_poly.entity_id
_entity_poly.type
_entity_poly.pdbx_seq_one_letter_code
_entity_poly.pdbx_strand_id
1 'polypeptide(L)'
;MDKPILKCVIVDDSTLQRLSIVKLIENHPSLDLVAEYNNAIEAKLGLANNEIDLVFLDIEMPILSGFDLLDDLSHKPQIIFVTGKTKYAFKAFDYDAVDYLRKPISKERFLNA
;
A
#
# COMPACT_ATOMS: atom_id res chain seq x y z
N MET A 1 14.46 10.29 21.63
CA MET A 1 13.14 10.70 21.11
C MET A 1 12.58 9.65 20.18
N ASP A 2 11.39 9.24 20.43
CA ASP A 2 10.79 8.18 19.66
C ASP A 2 10.31 8.71 18.31
N LYS A 3 10.58 7.95 17.25
CA LYS A 3 10.04 8.29 15.93
C LYS A 3 8.56 7.97 15.92
N PRO A 4 7.74 8.76 15.21
CA PRO A 4 6.33 8.42 15.04
C PRO A 4 6.20 7.06 14.38
N ILE A 5 5.24 6.27 14.84
CA ILE A 5 4.90 5.00 14.23
C ILE A 5 3.71 5.20 13.31
N LEU A 6 3.86 4.82 12.06
CA LEU A 6 2.79 4.91 11.08
C LEU A 6 1.98 3.63 11.07
N LYS A 7 0.68 3.76 11.17
CA LYS A 7 -0.23 2.63 11.02
C LYS A 7 -0.45 2.38 9.53
N CYS A 8 -0.11 1.18 9.08
CA CYS A 8 -0.19 0.86 7.66
C CYS A 8 -1.04 -0.38 7.40
N VAL A 9 -1.53 -0.47 6.18
CA VAL A 9 -2.21 -1.65 5.66
C VAL A 9 -1.62 -2.04 4.31
N ILE A 10 -1.84 -3.29 3.93
CA ILE A 10 -1.44 -3.81 2.63
C ILE A 10 -2.70 -4.21 1.87
N VAL A 11 -2.80 -3.80 0.61
CA VAL A 11 -3.88 -4.21 -0.29
C VAL A 11 -3.25 -4.84 -1.54
N ASP A 12 -3.34 -6.15 -1.66
CA ASP A 12 -2.76 -6.91 -2.76
C ASP A 12 -3.48 -8.24 -2.86
N ASP A 13 -3.88 -8.66 -4.04
CA ASP A 13 -4.61 -9.90 -4.23
C ASP A 13 -3.73 -11.16 -4.17
N SER A 14 -2.42 -11.00 -4.23
CA SER A 14 -1.48 -12.11 -4.15
C SER A 14 -1.03 -12.37 -2.71
N THR A 15 -1.30 -13.57 -2.22
CA THR A 15 -0.85 -13.98 -0.88
C THR A 15 0.67 -13.92 -0.75
N LEU A 16 1.40 -14.38 -1.76
CA LEU A 16 2.87 -14.37 -1.71
C LEU A 16 3.42 -12.95 -1.67
N GLN A 17 2.84 -12.05 -2.44
CA GLN A 17 3.28 -10.66 -2.45
C GLN A 17 2.98 -9.98 -1.12
N ARG A 18 1.80 -10.23 -0.55
CA ARG A 18 1.49 -9.69 0.77
C ARG A 18 2.48 -10.17 1.82
N LEU A 19 2.82 -11.47 1.82
CA LEU A 19 3.78 -12.02 2.76
C LEU A 19 5.16 -11.36 2.63
N SER A 20 5.59 -11.08 1.41
CA SER A 20 6.85 -10.38 1.18
C SER A 20 6.86 -8.99 1.81
N ILE A 21 5.76 -8.26 1.65
CA ILE A 21 5.65 -6.91 2.21
C ILE A 21 5.52 -6.97 3.74
N VAL A 22 4.78 -7.94 4.26
CA VAL A 22 4.66 -8.13 5.71
C VAL A 22 6.03 -8.27 6.37
N LYS A 23 6.91 -9.09 5.77
CA LYS A 23 8.26 -9.27 6.30
C LYS A 23 9.06 -7.98 6.30
N LEU A 24 8.93 -7.18 5.26
CA LEU A 24 9.61 -5.89 5.17
C LEU A 24 9.09 -4.93 6.25
N ILE A 25 7.79 -4.90 6.46
CA ILE A 25 7.17 -4.04 7.48
C ILE A 25 7.58 -4.47 8.89
N GLU A 26 7.56 -5.77 9.17
CA GLU A 26 7.93 -6.29 10.49
C GLU A 26 9.35 -5.89 10.90
N ASN A 27 10.23 -5.72 9.93
CA ASN A 27 11.62 -5.34 10.19
C ASN A 27 11.83 -3.82 10.16
N HIS A 28 10.76 -3.04 9.97
CA HIS A 28 10.86 -1.58 9.90
C HIS A 28 10.38 -0.97 11.22
N PRO A 29 11.23 -0.22 11.92
CA PRO A 29 10.89 0.25 13.27
C PRO A 29 9.81 1.32 13.32
N SER A 30 9.51 1.95 12.20
CA SER A 30 8.54 3.05 12.15
C SER A 30 7.18 2.64 11.58
N LEU A 31 6.99 1.36 11.27
CA LEU A 31 5.75 0.87 10.68
C LEU A 31 5.05 -0.14 11.58
N ASP A 32 3.74 -0.01 11.70
CA ASP A 32 2.88 -0.94 12.43
C ASP A 32 1.80 -1.44 11.49
N LEU A 33 1.86 -2.72 11.11
CA LEU A 33 0.88 -3.32 10.22
C LEU A 33 -0.42 -3.60 10.97
N VAL A 34 -1.48 -2.92 10.57
CA VAL A 34 -2.78 -3.02 11.22
C VAL A 34 -3.68 -4.06 10.56
N ALA A 35 -3.64 -4.16 9.24
CA ALA A 35 -4.51 -5.07 8.50
C ALA A 35 -3.96 -5.36 7.11
N GLU A 36 -4.48 -6.44 6.51
CA GLU A 36 -4.20 -6.82 5.14
C GLU A 36 -5.53 -7.07 4.44
N TYR A 37 -5.62 -6.68 3.17
CA TYR A 37 -6.79 -6.92 2.35
C TYR A 37 -6.36 -7.55 1.02
N ASN A 38 -7.13 -8.51 0.54
CA ASN A 38 -6.84 -9.19 -0.71
C ASN A 38 -7.68 -8.68 -1.90
N ASN A 39 -8.47 -7.65 -1.68
CA ASN A 39 -9.24 -7.01 -2.75
C ASN A 39 -9.61 -5.59 -2.36
N ALA A 40 -9.99 -4.78 -3.37
CA ALA A 40 -10.29 -3.38 -3.15
C ALA A 40 -11.60 -3.15 -2.42
N ILE A 41 -12.56 -4.04 -2.57
CA ILE A 41 -13.88 -3.89 -1.93
C ILE A 41 -13.74 -3.98 -0.41
N GLU A 42 -13.06 -5.01 0.08
CA GLU A 42 -12.82 -5.16 1.51
C GLU A 42 -11.93 -4.06 2.07
N ALA A 43 -10.93 -3.63 1.28
CA ALA A 43 -10.06 -2.54 1.67
C ALA A 43 -10.84 -1.25 1.84
N LYS A 44 -11.77 -0.95 0.94
CA LYS A 44 -12.60 0.24 1.03
C LYS A 44 -13.39 0.27 2.32
N LEU A 45 -13.99 -0.87 2.68
CA LEU A 45 -14.75 -0.97 3.93
C LEU A 45 -13.87 -0.80 5.15
N GLY A 46 -12.70 -1.43 5.15
CA GLY A 46 -11.75 -1.34 6.26
C GLY A 46 -11.17 0.06 6.43
N LEU A 47 -10.81 0.71 5.34
CA LEU A 47 -10.21 2.05 5.37
C LEU A 47 -11.22 3.13 5.76
N ALA A 48 -12.50 2.90 5.52
CA ALA A 48 -13.52 3.87 5.89
C ALA A 48 -13.64 4.05 7.42
N ASN A 49 -13.30 3.02 8.18
CA ASN A 49 -13.51 3.00 9.64
C ASN A 49 -12.22 3.08 10.45
N ASN A 50 -11.06 3.04 9.81
CA ASN A 50 -9.77 3.00 10.50
C ASN A 50 -8.95 4.24 10.22
N GLU A 51 -8.21 4.69 11.24
CA GLU A 51 -7.24 5.75 11.08
C GLU A 51 -5.94 5.14 10.56
N ILE A 52 -5.78 5.12 9.25
CA ILE A 52 -4.62 4.55 8.59
C ILE A 52 -3.77 5.68 8.02
N ASP A 53 -2.47 5.61 8.30
CA ASP A 53 -1.53 6.62 7.84
C ASP A 53 -0.95 6.32 6.48
N LEU A 54 -0.78 5.04 6.15
CA LEU A 54 -0.07 4.61 4.94
C LEU A 54 -0.68 3.33 4.39
N VAL A 55 -0.85 3.27 3.06
CA VAL A 55 -1.33 2.07 2.37
C VAL A 55 -0.29 1.63 1.34
N PHE A 56 0.12 0.37 1.44
CA PHE A 56 0.87 -0.30 0.37
C PHE A 56 -0.14 -0.93 -0.56
N LEU A 57 -0.27 -0.39 -1.76
CA LEU A 57 -1.40 -0.66 -2.63
C LEU A 57 -0.96 -1.22 -3.98
N ASP A 58 -1.45 -2.41 -4.30
CA ASP A 58 -1.29 -2.97 -5.64
C ASP A 58 -2.26 -2.28 -6.59
N ILE A 59 -1.85 -2.13 -7.84
CA ILE A 59 -2.67 -1.46 -8.85
C ILE A 59 -3.58 -2.46 -9.55
N GLU A 60 -3.02 -3.57 -10.05
CA GLU A 60 -3.81 -4.56 -10.79
C GLU A 60 -4.41 -5.60 -9.87
N MET A 61 -5.71 -5.46 -9.61
CA MET A 61 -6.49 -6.40 -8.82
C MET A 61 -7.80 -6.71 -9.55
N PRO A 62 -8.38 -7.90 -9.31
CA PRO A 62 -9.67 -8.24 -9.93
C PRO A 62 -10.77 -7.26 -9.52
N ILE A 63 -11.69 -6.98 -10.42
CA ILE A 63 -12.90 -6.17 -10.24
C ILE A 63 -12.58 -4.69 -10.11
N LEU A 64 -11.86 -4.27 -9.06
CA LEU A 64 -11.46 -2.87 -8.85
C LEU A 64 -9.95 -2.80 -8.74
N SER A 65 -9.35 -1.86 -9.46
CA SER A 65 -7.90 -1.60 -9.36
C SER A 65 -7.56 -0.78 -8.11
N GLY A 66 -6.27 -0.63 -7.85
CA GLY A 66 -5.83 0.27 -6.78
C GLY A 66 -6.27 1.72 -7.02
N PHE A 67 -6.26 2.17 -8.27
CA PHE A 67 -6.74 3.52 -8.60
C PHE A 67 -8.24 3.66 -8.35
N ASP A 68 -9.03 2.65 -8.70
CA ASP A 68 -10.47 2.67 -8.43
C ASP A 68 -10.75 2.76 -6.95
N LEU A 69 -9.98 2.06 -6.13
CA LEU A 69 -10.10 2.14 -4.68
C LEU A 69 -9.89 3.56 -4.19
N LEU A 70 -8.83 4.22 -4.67
CA LEU A 70 -8.51 5.58 -4.25
C LEU A 70 -9.57 6.59 -4.67
N ASP A 71 -10.15 6.40 -5.84
CA ASP A 71 -11.23 7.28 -6.32
C ASP A 71 -12.46 7.21 -5.41
N ASP A 72 -12.66 6.07 -4.76
CA ASP A 72 -13.81 5.86 -3.88
C ASP A 72 -13.59 6.28 -2.44
N LEU A 73 -12.35 6.58 -2.06
CA LEU A 73 -12.06 6.98 -0.67
C LEU A 73 -12.33 8.46 -0.48
N SER A 74 -13.12 8.78 0.55
CA SER A 74 -13.37 10.18 0.92
C SER A 74 -12.22 10.77 1.72
N HIS A 75 -11.47 9.92 2.42
CA HIS A 75 -10.36 10.32 3.26
C HIS A 75 -9.14 9.51 2.82
N LYS A 76 -8.10 10.21 2.34
CA LYS A 76 -6.98 9.53 1.68
C LYS A 76 -5.74 9.47 2.57
N PRO A 77 -5.28 8.28 2.94
CA PRO A 77 -3.98 8.11 3.59
C PRO A 77 -2.86 8.32 2.58
N GLN A 78 -1.63 8.34 3.06
CA GLN A 78 -0.48 8.32 2.17
C GLN A 78 -0.41 6.98 1.44
N ILE A 79 0.03 7.00 0.19
CA ILE A 79 0.00 5.82 -0.67
C ILE A 79 1.40 5.51 -1.18
N ILE A 80 1.78 4.23 -1.07
CA ILE A 80 2.93 3.70 -1.78
C ILE A 80 2.39 2.60 -2.70
N PHE A 81 2.48 2.82 -4.00
CA PHE A 81 2.07 1.79 -4.96
C PHE A 81 3.11 0.68 -5.03
N VAL A 82 2.63 -0.56 -5.07
CA VAL A 82 3.47 -1.75 -5.20
C VAL A 82 2.93 -2.57 -6.36
N THR A 83 3.68 -2.64 -7.46
CA THR A 83 3.18 -3.30 -8.67
C THR A 83 4.32 -3.93 -9.47
N GLY A 84 3.98 -4.94 -10.28
CA GLY A 84 4.94 -5.54 -11.21
C GLY A 84 5.12 -4.76 -12.51
N LYS A 85 4.38 -3.68 -12.70
CA LYS A 85 4.36 -2.93 -13.95
C LYS A 85 4.85 -1.51 -13.77
N THR A 86 5.60 -1.01 -14.74
CA THR A 86 6.06 0.39 -14.73
C THR A 86 5.12 1.33 -15.47
N LYS A 87 4.21 0.80 -16.26
CA LYS A 87 3.32 1.61 -17.11
C LYS A 87 2.36 2.53 -16.34
N TYR A 88 2.19 2.29 -15.05
CA TYR A 88 1.29 3.09 -14.22
C TYR A 88 1.97 4.25 -13.49
N ALA A 89 3.29 4.40 -13.67
CA ALA A 89 4.04 5.40 -12.89
C ALA A 89 3.53 6.82 -13.09
N PHE A 90 3.20 7.20 -14.33
CA PHE A 90 2.67 8.54 -14.59
C PHE A 90 1.32 8.76 -13.93
N LYS A 91 0.44 7.76 -13.99
CA LYS A 91 -0.87 7.88 -13.36
C LYS A 91 -0.77 7.98 -11.85
N ALA A 92 0.25 7.36 -11.26
CA ALA A 92 0.48 7.43 -9.81
C ALA A 92 0.71 8.86 -9.33
N PHE A 93 1.32 9.72 -10.14
CA PHE A 93 1.51 11.12 -9.79
C PHE A 93 0.19 11.86 -9.58
N ASP A 94 -0.86 11.47 -10.30
CA ASP A 94 -2.16 12.12 -10.17
C ASP A 94 -2.81 11.83 -8.81
N TYR A 95 -2.30 10.86 -8.07
CA TYR A 95 -2.80 10.46 -6.75
C TYR A 95 -1.87 10.89 -5.62
N ASP A 96 -0.86 11.70 -5.91
CA ASP A 96 0.09 12.19 -4.91
C ASP A 96 0.75 11.07 -4.11
N ALA A 97 1.08 9.96 -4.80
CA ALA A 97 1.72 8.84 -4.14
C ALA A 97 3.08 9.22 -3.56
N VAL A 98 3.37 8.70 -2.38
CA VAL A 98 4.67 8.93 -1.73
C VAL A 98 5.78 8.23 -2.50
N ASP A 99 5.50 7.02 -3.00
CA ASP A 99 6.48 6.27 -3.77
C ASP A 99 5.78 5.25 -4.67
N TYR A 100 6.57 4.65 -5.53
CA TYR A 100 6.12 3.65 -6.51
C TYR A 100 7.16 2.53 -6.53
N LEU A 101 6.82 1.39 -5.94
CA LEU A 101 7.73 0.26 -5.81
C LEU A 101 7.41 -0.82 -6.82
N ARG A 102 8.43 -1.26 -7.54
CA ARG A 102 8.28 -2.34 -8.52
C ARG A 102 8.56 -3.69 -7.86
N LYS A 103 7.69 -4.66 -8.09
CA LYS A 103 7.88 -6.05 -7.63
C LYS A 103 8.96 -6.74 -8.46
N PRO A 104 9.76 -7.61 -7.87
CA PRO A 104 9.88 -7.87 -6.45
C PRO A 104 10.62 -6.74 -5.73
N ILE A 105 10.19 -6.42 -4.52
CA ILE A 105 10.77 -5.30 -3.77
C ILE A 105 11.98 -5.78 -2.99
N SER A 106 13.13 -5.12 -3.22
CA SER A 106 14.30 -5.38 -2.40
C SER A 106 14.17 -4.67 -1.05
N LYS A 107 14.87 -5.20 -0.05
CA LYS A 107 14.90 -4.58 1.27
C LYS A 107 15.44 -3.16 1.22
N GLU A 108 16.50 -2.96 0.42
CA GLU A 108 17.11 -1.63 0.27
C GLU A 108 16.14 -0.61 -0.32
N ARG A 109 15.44 -1.00 -1.38
CA ARG A 109 14.48 -0.09 -2.03
C ARG A 109 13.32 0.24 -1.10
N PHE A 110 12.86 -0.75 -0.34
CA PHE A 110 11.79 -0.55 0.64
C PHE A 110 12.19 0.47 1.71
N LEU A 111 13.40 0.35 2.22
CA LEU A 111 13.89 1.26 3.27
C LEU A 111 14.04 2.68 2.78
N ASN A 112 14.26 2.88 1.47
CA ASN A 112 14.41 4.21 0.87
C ASN A 112 13.09 4.84 0.45
N ALA A 113 11.99 4.14 0.60
CA ALA A 113 10.68 4.64 0.21
C ALA A 113 10.12 5.66 1.21
#